data_4fb9a41938c4f474d876f7a2adb10eb2
#
_entry.id   4fb9a41938c4f474d876f7a2adb10eb2
#
_cell.length_a   1.000
_cell.length_b   1.000
_cell.length_c   1.000
_cell.angle_alpha   90.00
_cell.angle_beta   90.00
_cell.angle_gamma   90.00
#
_symmetry.space_group_name_H-M   'P 1'
#
loop_
_entity.id
_entity.type
_entity.pdbx_description
1 polymer ?
#
loop_
_entity_poly.entity_id
_entity_poly.type
_entity_poly.pdbx_seq_one_letter_code
_entity_poly.pdbx_strand_id
1 'polypeptide(L)'
;MTEPMDEDGAGCGSDPSLTNTEATRTNTGWVVRGRKWFITGAETATHFILIARTSPDTRKGLSAFMFHRDTPGWRIVRRIPIMGPEEHGGHCEIAFDGLEIPDEDRLMEVGDGLKLTQIRLGPARLTHCMRWTGLARRSIEIAQDYVQKRRSFGGRLIDHESVQTLIGQAGMEIQIGRLLTMNAAWALDQGSFARKEVSMAKVVVADALHKAADTALQLLGARGYSKDTVIEWIYRYARQARLVDGASEVHRMVLANTMMREGVDFFSWNAAPHG
;
A
#
# COMPACT_ATOMS: atom_id res chain seq x y z
N MET A 1 6.68 -9.09 1.20
CA MET A 1 8.14 -8.87 1.31
C MET A 1 8.58 -8.58 2.75
N THR A 2 7.75 -7.90 3.54
CA THR A 2 8.12 -7.49 4.92
C THR A 2 8.42 -8.68 5.83
N GLU A 3 9.35 -8.48 6.76
CA GLU A 3 9.78 -9.45 7.76
C GLU A 3 9.68 -8.84 9.16
N PRO A 4 9.44 -9.62 10.20
CA PRO A 4 9.52 -9.09 11.56
C PRO A 4 10.96 -8.66 11.87
N MET A 5 11.09 -7.59 12.63
CA MET A 5 12.37 -7.15 13.18
C MET A 5 12.82 -8.17 14.24
N ASP A 6 14.07 -8.60 14.18
CA ASP A 6 14.69 -9.43 15.22
C ASP A 6 15.24 -8.58 16.38
N GLU A 7 15.87 -9.25 17.36
CA GLU A 7 16.41 -8.58 18.55
C GLU A 7 17.57 -7.62 18.22
N ASP A 8 18.30 -7.86 17.13
CA ASP A 8 19.38 -7.01 16.63
C ASP A 8 18.90 -5.87 15.73
N GLY A 9 17.58 -5.74 15.52
CA GLY A 9 16.96 -4.72 14.69
C GLY A 9 16.95 -5.04 13.19
N ALA A 10 17.38 -6.23 12.78
CA ALA A 10 17.32 -6.67 11.40
C ALA A 10 15.92 -7.13 11.01
N GLY A 11 15.58 -7.01 9.74
CA GLY A 11 14.29 -7.40 9.17
C GLY A 11 13.89 -6.47 8.02
N CYS A 12 13.33 -7.05 6.98
CA CYS A 12 12.93 -6.31 5.79
C CYS A 12 11.62 -5.54 6.03
N GLY A 13 11.75 -4.22 6.23
CA GLY A 13 10.62 -3.29 6.16
C GLY A 13 10.42 -2.78 4.73
N SER A 14 10.68 -1.47 4.55
CA SER A 14 10.63 -0.82 3.23
C SER A 14 11.90 -0.99 2.40
N ASP A 15 12.98 -1.47 3.01
CA ASP A 15 14.25 -1.75 2.34
C ASP A 15 14.40 -3.25 2.04
N PRO A 16 14.23 -3.67 0.78
CA PRO A 16 14.33 -5.08 0.40
C PRO A 16 15.75 -5.65 0.53
N SER A 17 16.78 -4.80 0.62
CA SER A 17 18.17 -5.27 0.81
C SER A 17 18.38 -5.97 2.15
N LEU A 18 17.47 -5.74 3.12
CA LEU A 18 17.48 -6.34 4.46
C LEU A 18 16.66 -7.64 4.55
N THR A 19 16.28 -8.23 3.43
CA THR A 19 15.56 -9.52 3.43
C THR A 19 16.43 -10.63 4.01
N ASN A 20 15.96 -11.26 5.10
CA ASN A 20 16.63 -12.35 5.81
C ASN A 20 16.06 -13.73 5.48
N THR A 21 14.86 -13.81 4.91
CA THR A 21 14.32 -15.09 4.41
C THR A 21 15.19 -15.60 3.28
N GLU A 22 15.78 -16.77 3.44
CA GLU A 22 16.74 -17.35 2.51
C GLU A 22 16.15 -18.53 1.72
N ALA A 23 16.56 -18.66 0.46
CA ALA A 23 16.32 -19.82 -0.36
C ALA A 23 17.66 -20.40 -0.82
N THR A 24 17.98 -21.59 -0.34
CA THR A 24 19.21 -22.30 -0.67
C THR A 24 18.97 -23.27 -1.81
N ARG A 25 19.81 -23.26 -2.83
CA ARG A 25 19.75 -24.18 -3.98
C ARG A 25 20.01 -25.61 -3.54
N THR A 26 19.20 -26.53 -4.07
CA THR A 26 19.38 -27.99 -3.96
C THR A 26 19.54 -28.62 -5.34
N ASN A 27 19.67 -29.94 -5.40
CA ASN A 27 19.74 -30.66 -6.70
C ASN A 27 18.44 -30.61 -7.50
N THR A 28 17.28 -30.44 -6.82
CA THR A 28 15.94 -30.52 -7.41
C THR A 28 15.18 -29.19 -7.38
N GLY A 29 15.69 -28.19 -6.68
CA GLY A 29 14.99 -26.92 -6.50
C GLY A 29 15.61 -26.07 -5.40
N TRP A 30 14.80 -25.63 -4.45
CA TRP A 30 15.15 -24.67 -3.42
C TRP A 30 14.55 -25.06 -2.08
N VAL A 31 15.28 -24.83 -1.00
CA VAL A 31 14.81 -24.95 0.39
C VAL A 31 14.77 -23.59 1.03
N VAL A 32 13.60 -23.20 1.52
CA VAL A 32 13.36 -21.86 2.10
C VAL A 32 13.29 -21.94 3.62
N ARG A 33 13.96 -20.97 4.29
CA ARG A 33 13.93 -20.75 5.74
C ARG A 33 13.78 -19.26 6.03
N GLY A 34 13.05 -18.93 7.10
CA GLY A 34 12.88 -17.54 7.53
C GLY A 34 11.45 -17.19 7.92
N ARG A 35 11.14 -15.90 7.95
CA ARG A 35 9.84 -15.37 8.36
C ARG A 35 9.37 -14.25 7.46
N LYS A 36 8.05 -14.14 7.28
CA LYS A 36 7.41 -12.99 6.62
C LYS A 36 6.33 -12.43 7.52
N TRP A 37 6.13 -11.13 7.43
CA TRP A 37 5.21 -10.40 8.30
C TRP A 37 4.24 -9.53 7.48
N PHE A 38 3.05 -9.28 8.01
CA PHE A 38 1.98 -8.55 7.31
C PHE A 38 1.60 -9.17 5.95
N ILE A 39 1.47 -10.50 5.92
CA ILE A 39 1.03 -11.19 4.71
C ILE A 39 -0.49 -11.20 4.68
N THR A 40 -1.04 -10.25 3.94
CA THR A 40 -2.49 -10.03 3.81
C THR A 40 -3.13 -11.16 3.03
N GLY A 41 -4.24 -11.71 3.56
CA GLY A 41 -5.01 -12.77 2.91
C GLY A 41 -4.42 -14.17 3.07
N ALA A 42 -3.36 -14.36 3.87
CA ALA A 42 -2.68 -15.65 3.99
C ALA A 42 -3.59 -16.80 4.46
N GLU A 43 -4.60 -16.53 5.29
CA GLU A 43 -5.53 -17.57 5.78
C GLU A 43 -6.43 -18.14 4.67
N THR A 44 -6.65 -17.38 3.61
CA THR A 44 -7.58 -17.77 2.51
C THR A 44 -6.88 -17.99 1.18
N ALA A 45 -5.61 -17.57 1.05
CA ALA A 45 -4.85 -17.77 -0.18
C ALA A 45 -4.58 -19.24 -0.44
N THR A 46 -4.65 -19.65 -1.71
CA THR A 46 -4.26 -21.00 -2.17
C THR A 46 -2.84 -21.03 -2.72
N HIS A 47 -2.36 -19.93 -3.28
CA HIS A 47 -1.02 -19.77 -3.83
C HIS A 47 -0.35 -18.52 -3.27
N PHE A 48 0.97 -18.59 -3.14
CA PHE A 48 1.79 -17.53 -2.60
C PHE A 48 2.94 -17.22 -3.54
N ILE A 49 3.23 -15.93 -3.70
CA ILE A 49 4.49 -15.47 -4.30
C ILE A 49 5.42 -15.08 -3.17
N LEU A 50 6.53 -15.79 -3.07
CA LEU A 50 7.56 -15.60 -2.05
C LEU A 50 8.78 -14.92 -2.66
N ILE A 51 9.27 -13.87 -2.01
CA ILE A 51 10.56 -13.26 -2.31
C ILE A 51 11.54 -13.70 -1.22
N ALA A 52 12.64 -14.32 -1.62
CA ALA A 52 13.66 -14.80 -0.70
C ALA A 52 15.07 -14.47 -1.23
N ARG A 53 16.04 -14.42 -0.33
CA ARG A 53 17.44 -14.20 -0.63
C ARG A 53 18.06 -15.48 -1.18
N THR A 54 18.69 -15.36 -2.34
CA THR A 54 19.42 -16.45 -3.00
C THR A 54 20.91 -16.19 -3.12
N SER A 55 21.34 -14.93 -2.88
CA SER A 55 22.76 -14.54 -2.83
C SER A 55 22.96 -13.27 -1.99
N PRO A 56 24.21 -12.97 -1.58
CA PRO A 56 24.51 -11.74 -0.82
C PRO A 56 24.45 -10.45 -1.66
N ASP A 57 24.27 -10.52 -2.97
CA ASP A 57 24.14 -9.33 -3.81
C ASP A 57 22.98 -8.45 -3.40
N THR A 58 23.20 -7.16 -3.20
CA THR A 58 22.18 -6.21 -2.72
C THR A 58 21.15 -5.84 -3.79
N ARG A 59 21.46 -6.01 -5.09
CA ARG A 59 20.59 -5.66 -6.21
C ARG A 59 19.96 -6.89 -6.88
N LYS A 60 20.72 -7.97 -7.02
CA LYS A 60 20.31 -9.21 -7.68
C LYS A 60 20.28 -10.41 -6.73
N GLY A 61 20.32 -10.19 -5.44
CA GLY A 61 20.32 -11.26 -4.45
C GLY A 61 18.95 -11.82 -4.09
N LEU A 62 17.88 -11.25 -4.65
CA LEU A 62 16.51 -11.69 -4.35
C LEU A 62 15.91 -12.44 -5.54
N SER A 63 15.32 -13.60 -5.27
CA SER A 63 14.57 -14.38 -6.26
C SER A 63 13.11 -14.53 -5.83
N ALA A 64 12.25 -14.84 -6.79
CA ALA A 64 10.83 -15.02 -6.57
C ALA A 64 10.42 -16.47 -6.84
N PHE A 65 9.55 -16.99 -6.00
CA PHE A 65 9.06 -18.37 -6.05
C PHE A 65 7.54 -18.39 -5.88
N MET A 66 6.89 -19.36 -6.48
CA MET A 66 5.50 -19.65 -6.22
C MET A 66 5.39 -20.97 -5.43
N PHE A 67 4.46 -21.03 -4.47
CA PHE A 67 4.13 -22.28 -3.79
C PHE A 67 2.64 -22.37 -3.47
N HIS A 68 2.13 -23.59 -3.38
CA HIS A 68 0.75 -23.86 -2.99
C HIS A 68 0.62 -23.95 -1.47
N ARG A 69 -0.55 -23.60 -0.94
CA ARG A 69 -0.81 -23.64 0.52
C ARG A 69 -0.58 -25.02 1.17
N ASP A 70 -0.80 -26.10 0.43
CA ASP A 70 -0.65 -27.46 0.93
C ASP A 70 0.79 -27.98 0.86
N THR A 71 1.73 -27.19 0.30
CA THR A 71 3.17 -27.53 0.30
C THR A 71 3.67 -27.55 1.75
N PRO A 72 4.31 -28.61 2.22
CA PRO A 72 4.84 -28.68 3.59
C PRO A 72 6.03 -27.76 3.80
N GLY A 73 6.37 -27.45 5.07
CA GLY A 73 7.54 -26.65 5.43
C GLY A 73 7.25 -25.17 5.66
N TRP A 74 5.98 -24.79 5.71
CA TRP A 74 5.56 -23.44 6.14
C TRP A 74 4.34 -23.50 7.06
N ARG A 75 4.12 -22.41 7.81
CA ARG A 75 2.93 -22.27 8.64
C ARG A 75 2.59 -20.81 8.92
N ILE A 76 1.34 -20.53 9.21
CA ILE A 76 0.92 -19.28 9.83
C ILE A 76 1.30 -19.35 11.31
N VAL A 77 2.09 -18.38 11.78
CA VAL A 77 2.49 -18.26 13.18
C VAL A 77 1.34 -17.66 13.99
N ARG A 78 0.78 -16.57 13.47
CA ARG A 78 -0.36 -15.86 14.09
C ARG A 78 -1.01 -14.90 13.09
N ARG A 79 -2.26 -14.55 13.36
CA ARG A 79 -2.87 -13.34 12.82
C ARG A 79 -2.37 -12.15 13.63
N ILE A 80 -1.98 -11.08 12.96
CA ILE A 80 -1.46 -9.86 13.57
C ILE A 80 -2.65 -8.96 13.92
N PRO A 81 -2.86 -8.62 15.21
CA PRO A 81 -3.86 -7.62 15.58
C PRO A 81 -3.47 -6.25 15.02
N ILE A 82 -4.42 -5.55 14.43
CA ILE A 82 -4.22 -4.22 13.84
C ILE A 82 -5.17 -3.19 14.42
N MET A 83 -4.84 -1.90 14.33
CA MET A 83 -5.72 -0.83 14.78
C MET A 83 -6.95 -0.63 13.88
N GLY A 84 -6.83 -1.01 12.62
CA GLY A 84 -7.90 -0.89 11.65
C GLY A 84 -8.90 -2.03 11.71
N PRO A 85 -9.94 -2.00 10.87
CA PRO A 85 -10.82 -3.15 10.72
C PRO A 85 -10.05 -4.32 10.11
N GLU A 86 -10.37 -5.52 10.57
CA GLU A 86 -9.78 -6.74 10.02
C GLU A 86 -10.24 -6.95 8.58
N GLU A 87 -9.27 -7.24 7.70
CA GLU A 87 -9.54 -7.65 6.32
C GLU A 87 -9.74 -9.17 6.23
N HIS A 88 -10.50 -9.60 5.23
CA HIS A 88 -10.71 -11.02 4.98
C HIS A 88 -9.38 -11.75 4.74
N GLY A 89 -9.17 -12.87 5.42
CA GLY A 89 -7.92 -13.63 5.39
C GLY A 89 -6.78 -13.05 6.24
N GLY A 90 -7.05 -11.97 6.99
CA GLY A 90 -6.15 -11.36 7.98
C GLY A 90 -4.83 -10.83 7.44
N HIS A 91 -4.06 -10.23 8.34
CA HIS A 91 -2.64 -9.96 8.15
C HIS A 91 -1.86 -10.95 8.99
N CYS A 92 -1.07 -11.80 8.37
CA CYS A 92 -0.44 -12.92 9.07
C CYS A 92 1.08 -12.78 9.15
N GLU A 93 1.62 -13.32 10.22
CA GLU A 93 3.03 -13.69 10.32
C GLU A 93 3.18 -15.15 9.86
N ILE A 94 4.13 -15.40 8.95
CA ILE A 94 4.38 -16.70 8.35
C ILE A 94 5.82 -17.12 8.67
N ALA A 95 6.01 -18.39 8.98
CA ALA A 95 7.33 -18.99 9.14
C ALA A 95 7.56 -20.07 8.08
N PHE A 96 8.76 -20.11 7.56
CA PHE A 96 9.28 -21.14 6.67
C PHE A 96 10.34 -21.95 7.41
N ASP A 97 10.14 -23.25 7.49
CA ASP A 97 11.04 -24.19 8.17
C ASP A 97 11.33 -25.37 7.23
N GLY A 98 12.08 -25.07 6.17
CA GLY A 98 12.43 -26.06 5.16
C GLY A 98 11.35 -26.27 4.11
N LEU A 99 10.65 -25.20 3.70
CA LEU A 99 9.75 -25.23 2.56
C LEU A 99 10.54 -25.57 1.30
N GLU A 100 10.22 -26.70 0.67
CA GLU A 100 10.82 -27.15 -0.58
C GLU A 100 10.02 -26.64 -1.78
N ILE A 101 10.70 -26.00 -2.72
CA ILE A 101 10.09 -25.45 -3.94
C ILE A 101 10.87 -25.99 -5.16
N PRO A 102 10.22 -26.68 -6.12
CA PRO A 102 10.85 -27.09 -7.38
C PRO A 102 11.40 -25.88 -8.16
N ASP A 103 12.46 -26.08 -8.96
CA ASP A 103 13.02 -24.98 -9.75
C ASP A 103 12.05 -24.43 -10.81
N GLU A 104 11.13 -25.23 -11.28
CA GLU A 104 10.07 -24.85 -12.23
C GLU A 104 9.07 -23.84 -11.65
N ASP A 105 8.91 -23.80 -10.32
CA ASP A 105 8.06 -22.85 -9.60
C ASP A 105 8.81 -21.55 -9.24
N ARG A 106 10.05 -21.39 -9.71
CA ARG A 106 10.77 -20.13 -9.66
C ARG A 106 10.22 -19.19 -10.73
N LEU A 107 9.90 -17.98 -10.32
CA LEU A 107 9.38 -16.94 -11.21
C LEU A 107 10.53 -16.06 -11.74
N MET A 108 10.67 -15.98 -13.06
CA MET A 108 11.74 -15.28 -13.76
C MET A 108 13.12 -15.90 -13.48
N GLU A 109 14.21 -15.14 -13.75
CA GLU A 109 15.57 -15.63 -13.50
C GLU A 109 15.98 -15.48 -12.03
N VAL A 110 16.98 -16.26 -11.60
CA VAL A 110 17.60 -16.08 -10.28
C VAL A 110 18.12 -14.66 -10.16
N GLY A 111 17.74 -13.96 -9.10
CA GLY A 111 18.10 -12.56 -8.90
C GLY A 111 17.07 -11.54 -9.41
N ASP A 112 16.02 -11.96 -10.10
CA ASP A 112 14.98 -11.07 -10.63
C ASP A 112 13.81 -10.81 -9.65
N GLY A 113 13.90 -11.27 -8.40
CA GLY A 113 12.81 -11.11 -7.42
C GLY A 113 12.43 -9.64 -7.16
N LEU A 114 13.40 -8.74 -7.10
CA LEU A 114 13.11 -7.30 -6.95
C LEU A 114 12.45 -6.72 -8.20
N LYS A 115 12.88 -7.13 -9.40
CA LYS A 115 12.29 -6.73 -10.68
C LYS A 115 10.82 -7.16 -10.77
N LEU A 116 10.51 -8.43 -10.46
CA LEU A 116 9.14 -8.94 -10.41
C LEU A 116 8.27 -8.12 -9.45
N THR A 117 8.82 -7.83 -8.26
CA THR A 117 8.13 -7.04 -7.25
C THR A 117 7.79 -5.63 -7.77
N GLN A 118 8.71 -4.97 -8.46
CA GLN A 118 8.46 -3.63 -9.01
C GLN A 118 7.40 -3.63 -10.12
N ILE A 119 7.42 -4.63 -11.00
CA ILE A 119 6.40 -4.82 -12.04
C ILE A 119 5.00 -4.94 -11.40
N ARG A 120 4.87 -5.73 -10.35
CA ARG A 120 3.60 -5.95 -9.64
C ARG A 120 3.16 -4.73 -8.84
N LEU A 121 4.08 -4.04 -8.17
CA LEU A 121 3.74 -2.95 -7.25
C LEU A 121 3.27 -1.67 -7.95
N GLY A 122 3.65 -1.41 -9.18
CA GLY A 122 3.16 -0.26 -9.95
C GLY A 122 1.62 -0.25 -10.04
N PRO A 123 1.01 -1.24 -10.72
CA PRO A 123 -0.44 -1.38 -10.80
C PRO A 123 -1.12 -1.53 -9.43
N ALA A 124 -0.52 -2.26 -8.49
CA ALA A 124 -1.09 -2.45 -7.15
C ALA A 124 -1.24 -1.13 -6.38
N ARG A 125 -0.22 -0.26 -6.43
CA ARG A 125 -0.29 1.07 -5.80
C ARG A 125 -1.37 1.94 -6.45
N LEU A 126 -1.56 1.83 -7.76
CA LEU A 126 -2.60 2.56 -8.47
C LEU A 126 -4.01 2.09 -8.05
N THR A 127 -4.22 0.78 -7.92
CA THR A 127 -5.50 0.24 -7.41
C THR A 127 -5.78 0.68 -5.98
N HIS A 128 -4.76 0.82 -5.13
CA HIS A 128 -4.91 1.46 -3.83
C HIS A 128 -5.37 2.91 -3.95
N CYS A 129 -4.76 3.72 -4.83
CA CYS A 129 -5.16 5.11 -5.03
C CYS A 129 -6.64 5.21 -5.46
N MET A 130 -7.10 4.34 -6.37
CA MET A 130 -8.50 4.30 -6.78
C MET A 130 -9.44 4.01 -5.61
N ARG A 131 -9.15 2.96 -4.83
CA ARG A 131 -9.95 2.55 -3.67
C ARG A 131 -9.98 3.64 -2.59
N TRP A 132 -8.84 4.24 -2.27
CA TRP A 132 -8.74 5.28 -1.26
C TRP A 132 -9.44 6.57 -1.66
N THR A 133 -9.35 6.96 -2.94
CA THR A 133 -10.13 8.10 -3.48
C THR A 133 -11.63 7.85 -3.33
N GLY A 134 -12.09 6.60 -3.58
CA GLY A 134 -13.49 6.22 -3.38
C GLY A 134 -13.93 6.32 -1.92
N LEU A 135 -13.10 5.86 -0.97
CA LEU A 135 -13.38 5.97 0.46
C LEU A 135 -13.36 7.41 0.96
N ALA A 136 -12.41 8.24 0.49
CA ALA A 136 -12.36 9.66 0.80
C ALA A 136 -13.63 10.38 0.34
N ARG A 137 -14.03 10.14 -0.91
CA ARG A 137 -15.28 10.67 -1.48
C ARG A 137 -16.48 10.22 -0.64
N ARG A 138 -16.58 8.92 -0.32
CA ARG A 138 -17.70 8.39 0.48
C ARG A 138 -17.79 9.04 1.87
N SER A 139 -16.67 9.31 2.49
CA SER A 139 -16.63 9.99 3.79
C SER A 139 -17.23 11.39 3.72
N ILE A 140 -16.87 12.16 2.69
CA ILE A 140 -17.39 13.53 2.50
C ILE A 140 -18.84 13.52 2.06
N GLU A 141 -19.32 12.56 1.23
CA GLU A 141 -20.73 12.41 0.89
C GLU A 141 -21.61 12.23 2.13
N ILE A 142 -21.16 11.39 3.08
CA ILE A 142 -21.87 11.17 4.35
C ILE A 142 -21.88 12.46 5.19
N ALA A 143 -20.75 13.15 5.27
CA ALA A 143 -20.66 14.41 5.98
C ALA A 143 -21.55 15.49 5.37
N GLN A 144 -21.56 15.63 4.05
CA GLN A 144 -22.42 16.58 3.32
C GLN A 144 -23.90 16.37 3.59
N ASP A 145 -24.37 15.11 3.55
CA ASP A 145 -25.77 14.80 3.87
C ASP A 145 -26.12 15.18 5.32
N TYR A 146 -25.24 14.94 6.25
CA TYR A 146 -25.44 15.27 7.65
C TYR A 146 -25.47 16.76 7.92
N VAL A 147 -24.47 17.54 7.43
CA VAL A 147 -24.40 18.99 7.73
C VAL A 147 -25.52 19.81 7.10
N GLN A 148 -26.11 19.32 6.01
CA GLN A 148 -27.29 19.95 5.40
C GLN A 148 -28.56 19.78 6.25
N LYS A 149 -28.66 18.72 7.03
CA LYS A 149 -29.81 18.37 7.87
C LYS A 149 -29.67 18.83 9.30
N ARG A 150 -28.46 18.71 9.87
CA ARG A 150 -28.19 19.01 11.27
C ARG A 150 -28.28 20.51 11.54
N ARG A 151 -29.06 20.89 12.54
CA ARG A 151 -29.21 22.28 13.00
C ARG A 151 -28.53 22.48 14.37
N SER A 152 -27.80 23.58 14.53
CA SER A 152 -27.17 23.99 15.77
C SER A 152 -26.82 25.48 15.69
N PHE A 153 -26.75 26.17 16.82
CA PHE A 153 -26.41 27.59 16.89
C PHE A 153 -27.19 28.49 15.91
N GLY A 154 -28.50 28.27 15.83
CA GLY A 154 -29.42 29.11 15.03
C GLY A 154 -29.54 28.76 13.54
N GLY A 155 -28.71 27.85 12.97
CA GLY A 155 -28.71 27.50 11.55
C GLY A 155 -28.47 26.00 11.31
N ARG A 156 -28.36 25.61 10.04
CA ARG A 156 -27.81 24.30 9.66
C ARG A 156 -26.30 24.35 9.82
N LEU A 157 -25.66 23.21 10.05
CA LEU A 157 -24.20 23.18 10.15
C LEU A 157 -23.53 23.71 8.87
N ILE A 158 -24.08 23.43 7.71
CA ILE A 158 -23.53 23.91 6.43
C ILE A 158 -23.59 25.44 6.28
N ASP A 159 -24.44 26.13 7.06
CA ASP A 159 -24.56 27.60 7.00
C ASP A 159 -23.40 28.30 7.72
N HIS A 160 -22.55 27.55 8.45
CA HIS A 160 -21.34 28.07 9.12
C HIS A 160 -20.12 28.02 8.19
N GLU A 161 -19.40 29.12 8.06
CA GLU A 161 -18.24 29.28 7.18
C GLU A 161 -17.14 28.23 7.44
N SER A 162 -16.89 27.92 8.71
CA SER A 162 -15.89 26.89 9.09
C SER A 162 -16.24 25.51 8.52
N VAL A 163 -17.52 25.15 8.47
CA VAL A 163 -17.98 23.88 7.89
C VAL A 163 -17.84 23.90 6.36
N GLN A 164 -18.18 25.01 5.73
CA GLN A 164 -18.02 25.19 4.27
C GLN A 164 -16.56 25.07 3.86
N THR A 165 -15.65 25.69 4.60
CA THR A 165 -14.20 25.63 4.37
C THR A 165 -13.68 24.18 4.46
N LEU A 166 -14.07 23.43 5.50
CA LEU A 166 -13.65 22.04 5.66
C LEU A 166 -14.11 21.14 4.49
N ILE A 167 -15.37 21.29 4.08
CA ILE A 167 -15.92 20.49 2.97
C ILE A 167 -15.28 20.89 1.64
N GLY A 168 -15.11 22.20 1.39
CA GLY A 168 -14.44 22.71 0.18
C GLY A 168 -13.01 22.21 0.06
N GLN A 169 -12.23 22.28 1.15
CA GLN A 169 -10.86 21.80 1.20
C GLN A 169 -10.78 20.29 0.91
N ALA A 170 -11.62 19.50 1.57
CA ALA A 170 -11.65 18.05 1.34
C ALA A 170 -12.01 17.70 -0.10
N GLY A 171 -12.96 18.43 -0.70
CA GLY A 171 -13.35 18.26 -2.09
C GLY A 171 -12.19 18.52 -3.07
N MET A 172 -11.42 19.59 -2.85
CA MET A 172 -10.24 19.91 -3.64
C MET A 172 -9.17 18.81 -3.53
N GLU A 173 -8.84 18.36 -2.33
CA GLU A 173 -7.81 17.34 -2.11
C GLU A 173 -8.18 16.00 -2.74
N ILE A 174 -9.45 15.59 -2.66
CA ILE A 174 -9.95 14.38 -3.33
C ILE A 174 -9.82 14.52 -4.86
N GLN A 175 -10.16 15.67 -5.42
CA GLN A 175 -10.07 15.90 -6.86
C GLN A 175 -8.61 15.92 -7.35
N ILE A 176 -7.70 16.54 -6.62
CA ILE A 176 -6.26 16.50 -6.92
C ILE A 176 -5.76 15.04 -6.92
N GLY A 177 -6.10 14.27 -5.89
CA GLY A 177 -5.73 12.86 -5.80
C GLY A 177 -6.26 12.03 -6.97
N ARG A 178 -7.49 12.29 -7.40
CA ARG A 178 -8.10 11.64 -8.57
C ARG A 178 -7.37 11.96 -9.87
N LEU A 179 -7.05 13.24 -10.12
CA LEU A 179 -6.32 13.66 -11.32
C LEU A 179 -4.93 13.03 -11.37
N LEU A 180 -4.20 12.99 -10.25
CA LEU A 180 -2.90 12.33 -10.18
C LEU A 180 -3.01 10.81 -10.41
N THR A 181 -4.06 10.18 -9.91
CA THR A 181 -4.31 8.75 -10.14
C THR A 181 -4.57 8.47 -11.63
N MET A 182 -5.36 9.31 -12.27
CA MET A 182 -5.64 9.18 -13.71
C MET A 182 -4.39 9.43 -14.56
N ASN A 183 -3.56 10.42 -14.19
CA ASN A 183 -2.29 10.67 -14.85
C ASN A 183 -1.34 9.47 -14.74
N ALA A 184 -1.25 8.85 -13.55
CA ALA A 184 -0.44 7.65 -13.35
C ALA A 184 -0.97 6.46 -14.16
N ALA A 185 -2.29 6.28 -14.26
CA ALA A 185 -2.91 5.26 -15.10
C ALA A 185 -2.57 5.46 -16.58
N TRP A 186 -2.73 6.69 -17.07
CA TRP A 186 -2.39 7.03 -18.45
C TRP A 186 -0.92 6.76 -18.77
N ALA A 187 0.01 7.13 -17.87
CA ALA A 187 1.44 6.88 -18.06
C ALA A 187 1.76 5.36 -18.13
N LEU A 188 1.09 4.53 -17.30
CA LEU A 188 1.20 3.07 -17.39
C LEU A 188 0.67 2.53 -18.71
N ASP A 189 -0.44 3.06 -19.23
CA ASP A 189 -1.02 2.66 -20.53
C ASP A 189 -0.11 3.02 -21.71
N GLN A 190 0.76 4.03 -21.55
CA GLN A 190 1.80 4.37 -22.52
C GLN A 190 3.04 3.44 -22.45
N GLY A 191 3.02 2.41 -21.62
CA GLY A 191 4.14 1.48 -21.44
C GLY A 191 5.26 1.97 -20.51
N SER A 192 5.07 3.10 -19.84
CA SER A 192 6.00 3.60 -18.81
C SER A 192 5.84 2.80 -17.51
N PHE A 193 6.90 2.67 -16.71
CA PHE A 193 6.78 2.22 -15.33
C PHE A 193 6.07 3.23 -14.42
N ALA A 194 5.84 4.46 -14.87
CA ALA A 194 5.14 5.55 -14.19
C ALA A 194 5.54 5.72 -12.72
N ARG A 195 6.82 5.49 -12.38
CA ARG A 195 7.30 5.45 -10.99
C ARG A 195 7.11 6.77 -10.27
N LYS A 196 7.31 7.89 -10.97
CA LYS A 196 7.11 9.26 -10.48
C LYS A 196 5.62 9.49 -10.23
N GLU A 197 4.80 9.27 -11.23
CA GLU A 197 3.35 9.52 -11.22
C GLU A 197 2.64 8.68 -10.17
N VAL A 198 2.96 7.39 -10.09
CA VAL A 198 2.43 6.47 -9.07
C VAL A 198 2.85 6.88 -7.65
N SER A 199 4.12 7.30 -7.46
CA SER A 199 4.59 7.77 -6.15
C SER A 199 3.88 9.05 -5.72
N MET A 200 3.69 9.99 -6.65
CA MET A 200 2.98 11.25 -6.41
C MET A 200 1.52 11.00 -6.04
N ALA A 201 0.81 10.21 -6.85
CA ALA A 201 -0.58 9.84 -6.61
C ALA A 201 -0.75 9.15 -5.24
N LYS A 202 0.12 8.18 -4.93
CA LYS A 202 0.05 7.40 -3.68
C LYS A 202 0.19 8.29 -2.44
N VAL A 203 1.11 9.23 -2.42
CA VAL A 203 1.30 10.15 -1.29
C VAL A 203 0.09 11.06 -1.13
N VAL A 204 -0.33 11.71 -2.21
CA VAL A 204 -1.43 12.68 -2.16
C VAL A 204 -2.76 12.01 -1.79
N VAL A 205 -3.06 10.86 -2.38
CA VAL A 205 -4.32 10.14 -2.11
C VAL A 205 -4.35 9.58 -0.69
N ALA A 206 -3.22 9.07 -0.17
CA ALA A 206 -3.14 8.59 1.21
C ALA A 206 -3.41 9.71 2.23
N ASP A 207 -2.87 10.90 1.98
CA ASP A 207 -3.09 12.08 2.81
C ASP A 207 -4.54 12.59 2.66
N ALA A 208 -5.08 12.64 1.44
CA ALA A 208 -6.45 13.06 1.17
C ALA A 208 -7.49 12.13 1.83
N LEU A 209 -7.30 10.80 1.79
CA LEU A 209 -8.16 9.85 2.48
C LEU A 209 -8.18 10.10 3.99
N HIS A 210 -7.00 10.25 4.59
CA HIS A 210 -6.90 10.46 6.04
C HIS A 210 -7.59 11.75 6.46
N LYS A 211 -7.33 12.85 5.76
CA LYS A 211 -7.98 14.14 6.04
C LYS A 211 -9.49 14.11 5.80
N ALA A 212 -9.95 13.49 4.71
CA ALA A 212 -11.38 13.37 4.42
C ALA A 212 -12.13 12.57 5.50
N ALA A 213 -11.54 11.46 5.96
CA ALA A 213 -12.10 10.65 7.03
C ALA A 213 -12.14 11.41 8.37
N ASP A 214 -11.07 12.14 8.71
CA ASP A 214 -10.98 13.00 9.90
C ASP A 214 -12.01 14.14 9.84
N THR A 215 -12.09 14.84 8.72
CA THR A 215 -13.07 15.90 8.49
C THR A 215 -14.51 15.37 8.64
N ALA A 216 -14.82 14.23 8.04
CA ALA A 216 -16.14 13.65 8.14
C ALA A 216 -16.47 13.25 9.58
N LEU A 217 -15.54 12.63 10.31
CA LEU A 217 -15.70 12.27 11.71
C LEU A 217 -15.96 13.51 12.56
N GLN A 218 -15.16 14.56 12.37
CA GLN A 218 -15.31 15.82 13.09
C GLN A 218 -16.68 16.49 12.83
N LEU A 219 -17.12 16.56 11.58
CA LEU A 219 -18.39 17.15 11.20
C LEU A 219 -19.61 16.39 11.72
N LEU A 220 -19.53 15.06 11.80
CA LEU A 220 -20.57 14.23 12.37
C LEU A 220 -20.59 14.24 13.92
N GLY A 221 -19.51 14.70 14.56
CA GLY A 221 -19.37 14.72 16.02
C GLY A 221 -19.53 13.33 16.66
N ALA A 222 -20.28 13.22 17.72
CA ALA A 222 -20.50 11.93 18.42
C ALA A 222 -21.01 10.81 17.49
N ARG A 223 -21.82 11.15 16.49
CA ARG A 223 -22.32 10.19 15.51
C ARG A 223 -21.20 9.65 14.60
N GLY A 224 -20.23 10.48 14.23
CA GLY A 224 -19.05 10.05 13.49
C GLY A 224 -18.10 9.16 14.29
N TYR A 225 -18.03 9.40 15.60
CA TYR A 225 -17.23 8.61 16.54
C TYR A 225 -17.89 7.28 16.93
N SER A 226 -19.22 7.18 16.79
CA SER A 226 -19.97 5.96 17.07
C SER A 226 -19.91 4.97 15.89
N LYS A 227 -20.27 3.70 16.15
CA LYS A 227 -20.42 2.68 15.10
C LYS A 227 -21.75 2.78 14.33
N ASP A 228 -22.56 3.81 14.57
CA ASP A 228 -23.83 4.06 13.83
C ASP A 228 -23.59 4.48 12.39
N THR A 229 -22.36 4.89 12.08
CA THR A 229 -21.92 5.20 10.72
C THR A 229 -20.63 4.45 10.36
N VAL A 230 -20.35 4.33 9.08
CA VAL A 230 -19.11 3.71 8.60
C VAL A 230 -17.87 4.60 8.79
N ILE A 231 -18.02 5.83 9.26
CA ILE A 231 -16.93 6.83 9.32
C ILE A 231 -15.83 6.40 10.30
N GLU A 232 -16.18 5.89 11.49
CA GLU A 232 -15.19 5.41 12.45
C GLU A 232 -14.34 4.26 11.85
N TRP A 233 -14.97 3.39 11.06
CA TRP A 233 -14.31 2.32 10.33
C TRP A 233 -13.35 2.88 9.27
N ILE A 234 -13.81 3.83 8.44
CA ILE A 234 -12.98 4.45 7.40
C ILE A 234 -11.82 5.21 8.03
N TYR A 235 -12.03 5.91 9.14
CA TYR A 235 -10.98 6.64 9.85
C TYR A 235 -9.85 5.72 10.31
N ARG A 236 -10.17 4.60 10.96
CA ARG A 236 -9.17 3.62 11.41
C ARG A 236 -8.48 2.95 10.21
N TYR A 237 -9.24 2.62 9.17
CA TYR A 237 -8.70 2.06 7.93
C TYR A 237 -7.76 3.04 7.21
N ALA A 238 -8.08 4.32 7.16
CA ALA A 238 -7.31 5.34 6.45
C ALA A 238 -5.86 5.44 6.92
N ARG A 239 -5.59 5.13 8.20
CA ARG A 239 -4.24 5.28 8.75
C ARG A 239 -3.20 4.39 8.05
N GLN A 240 -3.58 3.21 7.60
CA GLN A 240 -2.67 2.29 6.91
C GLN A 240 -2.22 2.82 5.53
N ALA A 241 -3.01 3.67 4.87
CA ALA A 241 -2.70 4.17 3.52
C ALA A 241 -1.31 4.84 3.41
N ARG A 242 -0.82 5.41 4.51
CA ARG A 242 0.49 6.05 4.59
C ARG A 242 1.64 5.06 4.85
N LEU A 243 1.35 3.78 5.09
CA LEU A 243 2.29 2.73 5.48
C LEU A 243 2.48 1.64 4.41
N VAL A 244 1.36 1.15 3.85
CA VAL A 244 1.36 -0.03 2.97
C VAL A 244 1.95 0.27 1.58
N ASP A 245 2.51 -0.76 0.95
CA ASP A 245 3.13 -0.74 -0.39
C ASP A 245 4.20 0.36 -0.56
N GLY A 246 4.94 0.60 0.49
CA GLY A 246 5.92 1.68 0.65
C GLY A 246 5.34 2.86 1.42
N ALA A 247 5.99 3.21 2.54
CA ALA A 247 5.59 4.35 3.34
C ALA A 247 5.64 5.66 2.52
N SER A 248 4.83 6.64 2.91
CA SER A 248 4.77 7.95 2.22
C SER A 248 6.15 8.61 2.15
N GLU A 249 7.01 8.41 3.14
CA GLU A 249 8.38 8.89 3.20
C GLU A 249 9.25 8.29 2.09
N VAL A 250 9.12 6.97 1.83
CA VAL A 250 9.84 6.28 0.74
C VAL A 250 9.42 6.85 -0.62
N HIS A 251 8.13 7.09 -0.83
CA HIS A 251 7.65 7.72 -2.07
C HIS A 251 8.13 9.16 -2.22
N ARG A 252 8.17 9.95 -1.14
CA ARG A 252 8.74 11.31 -1.17
C ARG A 252 10.24 11.28 -1.49
N MET A 253 10.99 10.32 -0.93
CA MET A 253 12.40 10.11 -1.29
C MET A 253 12.56 9.76 -2.78
N VAL A 254 11.70 8.90 -3.33
CA VAL A 254 11.69 8.60 -4.78
C VAL A 254 11.46 9.86 -5.60
N LEU A 255 10.50 10.70 -5.21
CA LEU A 255 10.19 11.96 -5.91
C LEU A 255 11.36 12.94 -5.85
N ALA A 256 11.98 13.12 -4.68
CA ALA A 256 13.14 13.99 -4.52
C ALA A 256 14.31 13.54 -5.41
N ASN A 257 14.64 12.24 -5.38
CA ASN A 257 15.71 11.68 -6.20
C ASN A 257 15.40 11.82 -7.71
N THR A 258 14.13 11.66 -8.09
CA THR A 258 13.69 11.84 -9.48
C THR A 258 13.83 13.30 -9.91
N MET A 259 13.39 14.24 -9.07
CA MET A 259 13.49 15.67 -9.34
C MET A 259 14.96 16.13 -9.48
N MET A 260 15.85 15.62 -8.61
CA MET A 260 17.28 15.94 -8.70
C MET A 260 17.93 15.40 -9.99
N ARG A 261 17.45 14.27 -10.51
CA ARG A 261 17.93 13.66 -11.74
C ARG A 261 17.38 14.34 -13.00
N GLU A 262 16.10 14.69 -13.01
CA GLU A 262 15.37 15.21 -14.17
C GLU A 262 15.42 16.74 -14.25
N GLY A 263 15.74 17.44 -13.15
CA GLY A 263 15.78 18.90 -13.12
C GLY A 263 14.41 19.50 -13.51
N VAL A 264 14.42 20.44 -14.45
CA VAL A 264 13.19 21.11 -14.93
C VAL A 264 12.22 20.20 -15.65
N ASP A 265 12.69 19.10 -16.22
CA ASP A 265 11.87 18.11 -16.93
C ASP A 265 10.95 17.33 -15.96
N PHE A 266 11.26 17.34 -14.67
CA PHE A 266 10.37 16.79 -13.65
C PHE A 266 8.94 17.35 -13.72
N PHE A 267 8.82 18.62 -14.11
CA PHE A 267 7.53 19.32 -14.19
C PHE A 267 6.84 19.19 -15.56
N SER A 268 7.48 18.53 -16.53
CA SER A 268 6.92 18.32 -17.85
C SER A 268 5.83 17.26 -17.84
N TRP A 269 4.74 17.53 -18.59
CA TRP A 269 3.66 16.56 -18.82
C TRP A 269 4.01 15.49 -19.86
N ASN A 270 5.09 15.71 -20.61
CA ASN A 270 5.53 14.76 -21.60
C ASN A 270 6.27 13.62 -20.90
N ALA A 271 5.53 12.54 -20.59
CA ALA A 271 6.16 11.26 -20.36
C ALA A 271 6.76 10.78 -21.68
N ALA A 272 7.96 11.26 -22.02
CA ALA A 272 8.76 10.56 -23.00
C ALA A 272 8.97 9.14 -22.47
N PRO A 273 8.79 8.08 -23.28
CA PRO A 273 9.14 6.75 -22.88
C PRO A 273 10.66 6.75 -22.64
N HIS A 274 11.07 6.78 -21.38
CA HIS A 274 12.44 6.51 -21.02
C HIS A 274 12.65 5.01 -21.19
N GLY A 275 13.33 4.66 -22.28
CA GLY A 275 13.73 3.29 -22.59
C GLY A 275 14.61 2.66 -21.53
#